data_4fc606b2680cab0ed00c5cf9fbb818f5
#
_entry.id   4fc606b2680cab0ed00c5cf9fbb818f5
#
_cell.length_a   1.000
_cell.length_b   1.000
_cell.length_c   1.000
_cell.angle_alpha   90.00
_cell.angle_beta   90.00
_cell.angle_gamma   90.00
#
_symmetry.space_group_name_H-M   'P 1'
#
loop_
_entity.id
_entity.type
_entity.pdbx_description
1 polymer ?
#
loop_
_entity_poly.entity_id
_entity_poly.type
_entity_poly.pdbx_seq_one_letter_code
_entity_poly.pdbx_strand_id
1 'polypeptide(L)'
;MGERVKRFQRIRDRNEAGLRLLILLVLAALLVIPMLISSLQGGATERDDIEFKAFSLDQIYPEALEAATQWKSDAQLRSAQLSFLPSDSSQGRWAALSFRSPGSPQEWLGVFIGESAGGLEIKTEAGIFEGRDRPIGEPIELDQLALTSEDALEIGLANGGWGFIQEQGDSMFWPQDLYLQYEDTFNESGPILWRVGFWRPFAGASLSVKMNANTGEIIEIKRQD
;
A
#
# COMPACT_ATOMS: atom_id res chain seq x y z
N MET A 1 -5.15 72.56 37.65
CA MET A 1 -3.91 71.95 37.09
C MET A 1 -3.96 70.39 36.92
N GLY A 2 -4.92 69.72 37.50
CA GLY A 2 -4.96 68.22 37.49
C GLY A 2 -5.52 67.54 36.24
N GLU A 3 -6.44 68.11 35.48
CA GLU A 3 -7.08 67.44 34.33
C GLU A 3 -6.19 67.30 33.11
N ARG A 4 -5.32 68.26 32.84
CA ARG A 4 -4.38 68.16 31.69
C ARG A 4 -3.36 67.03 31.88
N VAL A 5 -2.90 66.80 33.10
CA VAL A 5 -1.92 65.74 33.39
C VAL A 5 -2.57 64.35 33.20
N LYS A 6 -3.82 64.14 33.62
CA LYS A 6 -4.57 62.87 33.45
C LYS A 6 -4.83 62.59 31.96
N ARG A 7 -5.00 63.60 31.11
CA ARG A 7 -5.24 63.43 29.69
C ARG A 7 -3.96 62.98 28.95
N PHE A 8 -2.81 63.56 29.33
CA PHE A 8 -1.52 63.14 28.80
C PHE A 8 -1.12 61.71 29.21
N GLN A 9 -1.40 61.33 30.43
CA GLN A 9 -1.19 59.94 30.88
C GLN A 9 -2.02 58.94 30.10
N ARG A 10 -3.32 59.17 29.88
CA ARG A 10 -4.18 58.28 29.11
C ARG A 10 -3.72 58.12 27.65
N ILE A 11 -3.18 59.16 27.00
CA ILE A 11 -2.65 59.10 25.65
C ILE A 11 -1.38 58.25 25.62
N ARG A 12 -0.52 58.42 26.61
CA ARG A 12 0.73 57.64 26.73
C ARG A 12 0.45 56.15 26.95
N ASP A 13 -0.45 55.84 27.87
CA ASP A 13 -0.84 54.42 28.18
C ASP A 13 -1.47 53.75 26.97
N ARG A 14 -2.25 54.49 26.16
CA ARG A 14 -2.87 53.98 24.94
C ARG A 14 -1.85 53.69 23.83
N ASN A 15 -0.82 54.54 23.71
CA ASN A 15 0.27 54.35 22.77
C ASN A 15 1.19 53.18 23.18
N GLU A 16 1.46 53.01 24.48
CA GLU A 16 2.25 51.92 24.99
C GLU A 16 1.51 50.56 24.82
N ALA A 17 0.20 50.53 25.02
CA ALA A 17 -0.61 49.35 24.78
C ALA A 17 -0.65 48.99 23.28
N GLY A 18 -0.79 49.96 22.39
CA GLY A 18 -0.73 49.80 20.95
C GLY A 18 0.62 49.25 20.47
N LEU A 19 1.72 49.81 21.02
CA LEU A 19 3.08 49.36 20.70
C LEU A 19 3.34 47.92 21.15
N ARG A 20 2.88 47.56 22.35
CA ARG A 20 2.99 46.17 22.86
C ARG A 20 2.20 45.16 22.01
N LEU A 21 0.99 45.53 21.56
CA LEU A 21 0.17 44.73 20.68
C LEU A 21 0.85 44.55 19.32
N LEU A 22 1.42 45.58 18.76
CA LEU A 22 2.16 45.55 17.50
C LEU A 22 3.38 44.62 17.59
N ILE A 23 4.15 44.71 18.68
CA ILE A 23 5.32 43.87 18.93
C ILE A 23 4.89 42.38 19.04
N LEU A 24 3.79 42.09 19.74
CA LEU A 24 3.26 40.75 19.85
C LEU A 24 2.78 40.16 18.50
N LEU A 25 2.15 40.98 17.66
CA LEU A 25 1.73 40.61 16.32
C LEU A 25 2.91 40.32 15.39
N VAL A 26 3.97 41.15 15.47
CA VAL A 26 5.20 40.95 14.68
C VAL A 26 5.94 39.72 15.16
N LEU A 27 6.03 39.45 16.46
CA LEU A 27 6.63 38.22 17.01
C LEU A 27 5.81 36.98 16.62
N ALA A 28 4.50 37.05 16.68
CA ALA A 28 3.62 35.96 16.23
C ALA A 28 3.79 35.70 14.72
N ALA A 29 3.87 36.74 13.89
CA ALA A 29 4.11 36.60 12.46
C ALA A 29 5.49 35.99 12.17
N LEU A 30 6.54 36.39 12.91
CA LEU A 30 7.89 35.84 12.77
C LEU A 30 8.00 34.39 13.17
N LEU A 31 7.11 33.88 14.02
CA LEU A 31 7.03 32.45 14.39
C LEU A 31 6.16 31.63 13.44
N VAL A 32 5.04 32.19 12.99
CA VAL A 32 4.06 31.47 12.14
C VAL A 32 4.50 31.43 10.67
N ILE A 33 5.11 32.50 10.16
CA ILE A 33 5.55 32.55 8.75
C ILE A 33 6.60 31.46 8.43
N PRO A 34 7.66 31.24 9.24
CA PRO A 34 8.60 30.14 8.99
C PRO A 34 7.94 28.76 9.07
N MET A 35 6.97 28.54 9.99
CA MET A 35 6.21 27.29 10.06
C MET A 35 5.34 27.07 8.81
N LEU A 36 4.69 28.12 8.32
CA LEU A 36 3.93 28.07 7.07
C LEU A 36 4.83 27.86 5.85
N ILE A 37 5.99 28.52 5.81
CA ILE A 37 6.97 28.33 4.73
C ILE A 37 7.56 26.91 4.81
N SER A 38 7.87 26.39 6.00
CA SER A 38 8.32 25.01 6.16
C SER A 38 7.26 24.00 5.77
N SER A 39 5.98 24.26 6.04
CA SER A 39 4.89 23.39 5.60
C SER A 39 4.60 23.52 4.10
N LEU A 40 4.93 24.64 3.47
CA LEU A 40 4.84 24.85 2.02
C LEU A 40 6.11 24.37 1.28
N GLN A 41 7.26 24.36 1.96
CA GLN A 41 8.52 23.82 1.43
C GLN A 41 8.75 22.35 1.81
N GLY A 42 7.96 21.80 2.73
CA GLY A 42 7.89 20.36 3.05
C GLY A 42 7.15 19.56 1.97
N GLY A 43 7.02 20.14 0.77
CA GLY A 43 6.54 19.46 -0.40
C GLY A 43 7.67 18.96 -1.25
N ALA A 44 7.64 18.04 -1.98
CA ALA A 44 8.50 17.64 -3.11
C ALA A 44 10.01 17.64 -2.79
N THR A 45 10.46 16.93 -1.80
CA THR A 45 11.67 16.18 -2.00
C THR A 45 11.39 15.28 -3.22
N GLU A 46 12.11 15.51 -4.31
CA GLU A 46 12.21 14.57 -5.42
C GLU A 46 12.52 13.21 -4.82
N ARG A 47 11.46 12.42 -4.60
CA ARG A 47 11.56 11.01 -4.22
C ARG A 47 11.57 10.16 -5.48
N ASP A 48 12.22 10.65 -6.54
CA ASP A 48 12.43 9.90 -7.79
C ASP A 48 13.26 8.63 -7.56
N ASP A 49 13.83 8.46 -6.36
CA ASP A 49 14.72 7.35 -6.01
C ASP A 49 14.09 6.31 -5.06
N ILE A 50 12.77 6.34 -4.80
CA ILE A 50 12.17 5.28 -3.99
C ILE A 50 12.08 4.02 -4.82
N GLU A 51 12.96 3.08 -4.53
CA GLU A 51 12.87 1.73 -5.05
C GLU A 51 11.94 0.91 -4.15
N PHE A 52 11.04 0.15 -4.76
CA PHE A 52 10.18 -0.80 -4.06
C PHE A 52 10.74 -2.21 -4.19
N LYS A 53 10.67 -2.96 -3.09
CA LYS A 53 10.96 -4.39 -3.08
C LYS A 53 9.66 -5.17 -2.83
N ALA A 54 9.39 -6.13 -3.67
CA ALA A 54 8.39 -7.16 -3.49
C ALA A 54 9.08 -8.53 -3.51
N PHE A 55 8.38 -9.59 -3.15
CA PHE A 55 8.81 -10.90 -3.59
C PHE A 55 8.54 -11.03 -5.09
N SER A 56 9.50 -11.57 -5.83
CA SER A 56 9.23 -12.14 -7.13
C SER A 56 8.40 -13.40 -6.95
N LEU A 57 7.22 -13.46 -7.56
CA LEU A 57 6.38 -14.64 -7.45
C LEU A 57 7.11 -15.88 -8.00
N ASP A 58 7.86 -15.74 -9.09
CA ASP A 58 8.63 -16.83 -9.70
C ASP A 58 9.72 -17.37 -8.79
N GLN A 59 10.29 -16.52 -7.91
CA GLN A 59 11.33 -16.93 -6.96
C GLN A 59 10.77 -17.73 -5.78
N ILE A 60 9.57 -17.38 -5.29
CA ILE A 60 8.99 -18.02 -4.11
C ILE A 60 8.01 -19.16 -4.44
N TYR A 61 7.52 -19.22 -5.68
CA TYR A 61 6.56 -20.22 -6.11
C TYR A 61 7.06 -21.66 -5.98
N PRO A 62 8.33 -22.00 -6.34
CA PRO A 62 8.82 -23.36 -6.18
C PRO A 62 8.71 -23.92 -4.76
N GLU A 63 9.10 -23.13 -3.75
CA GLU A 63 8.99 -23.52 -2.34
C GLU A 63 7.52 -23.63 -1.90
N ALA A 64 6.66 -22.72 -2.36
CA ALA A 64 5.24 -22.80 -2.07
C ALA A 64 4.59 -24.02 -2.71
N LEU A 65 4.97 -24.34 -3.93
CA LEU A 65 4.46 -25.51 -4.65
C LEU A 65 4.94 -26.82 -4.01
N GLU A 66 6.19 -26.86 -3.54
CA GLU A 66 6.69 -28.02 -2.80
C GLU A 66 5.85 -28.28 -1.54
N ALA A 67 5.59 -27.24 -0.74
CA ALA A 67 4.72 -27.36 0.44
C ALA A 67 3.28 -27.77 0.06
N ALA A 68 2.75 -27.26 -1.03
CA ALA A 68 1.41 -27.61 -1.51
C ALA A 68 1.35 -29.04 -2.01
N THR A 69 2.35 -29.54 -2.75
CA THR A 69 2.39 -30.93 -3.24
C THR A 69 2.62 -31.95 -2.14
N GLN A 70 3.29 -31.58 -1.04
CA GLN A 70 3.35 -32.39 0.17
C GLN A 70 1.98 -32.53 0.85
N TRP A 71 1.14 -31.52 0.79
CA TRP A 71 -0.24 -31.59 1.27
C TRP A 71 -1.10 -32.44 0.33
N LYS A 72 -1.09 -32.14 -0.99
CA LYS A 72 -1.79 -32.91 -2.02
C LYS A 72 -1.03 -32.85 -3.34
N SER A 73 -0.77 -34.02 -3.95
CA SER A 73 0.04 -34.10 -5.17
C SER A 73 -0.55 -33.43 -6.40
N ASP A 74 -1.86 -33.13 -6.37
CA ASP A 74 -2.62 -32.44 -7.42
C ASP A 74 -2.95 -30.98 -7.03
N ALA A 75 -2.25 -30.43 -6.04
CA ALA A 75 -2.45 -29.05 -5.59
C ALA A 75 -2.13 -28.05 -6.71
N GLN A 76 -3.00 -27.07 -6.90
CA GLN A 76 -2.93 -26.07 -7.96
C GLN A 76 -3.07 -24.67 -7.39
N LEU A 77 -2.27 -23.73 -7.88
CA LEU A 77 -2.34 -22.31 -7.48
C LEU A 77 -3.69 -21.69 -7.88
N ARG A 78 -4.28 -20.91 -6.97
CA ARG A 78 -5.57 -20.22 -7.16
C ARG A 78 -5.47 -18.71 -6.98
N SER A 79 -4.57 -18.28 -6.13
CA SER A 79 -4.27 -16.85 -5.95
C SER A 79 -2.93 -16.67 -5.28
N ALA A 80 -2.34 -15.51 -5.47
CA ALA A 80 -1.19 -15.05 -4.72
C ALA A 80 -1.42 -13.62 -4.25
N GLN A 81 -0.97 -13.32 -3.03
CA GLN A 81 -0.88 -11.99 -2.47
C GLN A 81 0.56 -11.75 -2.05
N LEU A 82 1.13 -10.64 -2.51
CA LEU A 82 2.50 -10.26 -2.20
C LEU A 82 2.48 -8.87 -1.56
N SER A 83 3.22 -8.68 -0.49
CA SER A 83 3.46 -7.33 0.01
C SER A 83 4.60 -6.69 -0.76
N PHE A 84 4.51 -5.38 -0.99
CA PHE A 84 5.63 -4.59 -1.45
C PHE A 84 5.86 -3.39 -0.52
N LEU A 85 7.11 -3.00 -0.38
CA LEU A 85 7.60 -2.02 0.57
C LEU A 85 8.70 -1.17 -0.07
N PRO A 86 8.92 0.07 0.39
CA PRO A 86 10.15 0.79 0.08
C PRO A 86 11.38 -0.05 0.45
N SER A 87 12.42 -0.01 -0.40
CA SER A 87 13.62 -0.84 -0.23
C SER A 87 14.39 -0.58 1.06
N ASP A 88 14.25 0.62 1.62
CA ASP A 88 14.82 1.05 2.91
C ASP A 88 13.95 0.68 4.11
N SER A 89 12.78 0.07 3.89
CA SER A 89 11.90 -0.36 4.98
C SER A 89 12.58 -1.44 5.84
N SER A 90 12.50 -1.28 7.15
CA SER A 90 12.90 -2.31 8.12
C SER A 90 11.89 -3.45 8.27
N GLN A 91 10.72 -3.32 7.69
CA GLN A 91 9.71 -4.38 7.69
C GLN A 91 10.10 -5.48 6.71
N GLY A 92 9.86 -6.73 7.08
CA GLY A 92 10.04 -7.89 6.22
C GLY A 92 8.92 -7.98 5.16
N ARG A 93 9.27 -8.46 3.97
CA ARG A 93 8.31 -8.81 2.94
C ARG A 93 7.54 -10.07 3.35
N TRP A 94 6.31 -10.16 2.87
CA TRP A 94 5.52 -11.38 3.04
C TRP A 94 4.73 -11.69 1.76
N ALA A 95 4.39 -12.98 1.62
CA ALA A 95 3.52 -13.48 0.57
C ALA A 95 2.57 -14.53 1.13
N ALA A 96 1.39 -14.62 0.52
CA ALA A 96 0.42 -15.66 0.81
C ALA A 96 -0.07 -16.27 -0.52
N LEU A 97 0.14 -17.57 -0.72
CA LEU A 97 -0.31 -18.29 -1.88
C LEU A 97 -1.41 -19.24 -1.48
N SER A 98 -2.50 -19.28 -2.25
CA SER A 98 -3.62 -20.19 -2.01
C SER A 98 -3.65 -21.31 -3.03
N PHE A 99 -3.74 -22.53 -2.55
CA PHE A 99 -3.81 -23.75 -3.36
C PHE A 99 -5.10 -24.49 -3.10
N ARG A 100 -5.58 -25.17 -4.14
CA ARG A 100 -6.69 -26.14 -4.05
C ARG A 100 -6.33 -27.42 -4.80
N SER A 101 -6.97 -28.53 -4.42
CA SER A 101 -6.81 -29.83 -5.07
C SER A 101 -8.07 -30.15 -5.82
N PRO A 102 -8.03 -30.46 -7.14
CA PRO A 102 -9.16 -30.99 -7.88
C PRO A 102 -9.71 -32.26 -7.29
N GLY A 103 -8.85 -33.12 -6.70
CA GLY A 103 -9.27 -34.34 -5.99
C GLY A 103 -10.00 -34.08 -4.67
N SER A 104 -9.94 -32.85 -4.14
CA SER A 104 -10.62 -32.44 -2.90
C SER A 104 -11.07 -30.97 -2.98
N PRO A 105 -12.06 -30.64 -3.81
CA PRO A 105 -12.39 -29.27 -4.20
C PRO A 105 -12.90 -28.39 -3.05
N GLN A 106 -13.28 -28.97 -1.92
CA GLN A 106 -13.70 -28.22 -0.73
C GLN A 106 -12.55 -27.86 0.19
N GLU A 107 -11.35 -28.42 -0.03
CA GLU A 107 -10.20 -28.17 0.80
C GLU A 107 -9.29 -27.11 0.16
N TRP A 108 -8.63 -26.32 0.99
CA TRP A 108 -7.65 -25.33 0.57
C TRP A 108 -6.40 -25.40 1.45
N LEU A 109 -5.29 -24.97 0.90
CA LEU A 109 -4.03 -24.73 1.62
C LEU A 109 -3.58 -23.30 1.36
N GLY A 110 -3.32 -22.54 2.43
CA GLY A 110 -2.55 -21.30 2.41
C GLY A 110 -1.08 -21.59 2.71
N VAL A 111 -0.20 -21.08 1.87
CA VAL A 111 1.24 -21.09 2.10
C VAL A 111 1.69 -19.64 2.33
N PHE A 112 2.17 -19.37 3.52
CA PHE A 112 2.63 -18.03 3.94
C PHE A 112 4.15 -18.02 3.96
N ILE A 113 4.75 -17.09 3.26
CA ILE A 113 6.19 -16.89 3.17
C ILE A 113 6.51 -15.53 3.72
N GLY A 114 7.37 -15.47 4.74
CA GLY A 114 7.81 -14.24 5.37
C GLY A 114 9.32 -14.12 5.37
N GLU A 115 9.81 -12.89 5.22
CA GLU A 115 11.23 -12.57 5.38
C GLU A 115 11.52 -12.26 6.84
N SER A 116 12.47 -12.95 7.41
CA SER A 116 12.95 -12.74 8.79
C SER A 116 14.45 -12.52 8.80
N ALA A 117 15.01 -12.13 9.94
CA ALA A 117 16.45 -11.98 10.10
C ALA A 117 17.24 -13.30 9.87
N GLY A 118 16.57 -14.45 9.93
CA GLY A 118 17.15 -15.77 9.68
C GLY A 118 16.97 -16.30 8.25
N GLY A 119 16.31 -15.54 7.37
CA GLY A 119 15.98 -15.97 6.01
C GLY A 119 14.46 -16.07 5.78
N LEU A 120 14.06 -16.85 4.79
CA LEU A 120 12.64 -17.10 4.51
C LEU A 120 12.04 -18.07 5.54
N GLU A 121 10.87 -17.72 6.04
CA GLU A 121 10.06 -18.56 6.91
C GLU A 121 8.81 -18.96 6.16
N ILE A 122 8.53 -20.28 6.08
CA ILE A 122 7.35 -20.82 5.41
C ILE A 122 6.41 -21.40 6.46
N LYS A 123 5.14 -20.98 6.43
CA LYS A 123 4.06 -21.51 7.26
C LYS A 123 2.92 -21.97 6.37
N THR A 124 2.25 -23.03 6.75
CA THR A 124 1.10 -23.56 6.03
C THR A 124 -0.12 -23.60 6.92
N GLU A 125 -1.28 -23.30 6.34
CA GLU A 125 -2.57 -23.43 6.98
C GLU A 125 -3.53 -24.12 6.01
N ALA A 126 -4.16 -25.20 6.44
CA ALA A 126 -5.15 -25.92 5.65
C ALA A 126 -6.54 -25.74 6.24
N GLY A 127 -7.55 -25.68 5.38
CA GLY A 127 -8.93 -25.53 5.80
C GLY A 127 -9.92 -26.15 4.82
N ILE A 128 -11.19 -26.05 5.16
CA ILE A 128 -12.32 -26.54 4.37
C ILE A 128 -13.27 -25.38 4.14
N PHE A 129 -13.77 -25.23 2.92
CA PHE A 129 -14.87 -24.28 2.63
C PHE A 129 -16.18 -24.86 3.15
N GLU A 130 -16.73 -24.21 4.17
CA GLU A 130 -18.01 -24.64 4.75
C GLU A 130 -19.20 -24.20 3.90
N GLY A 131 -20.16 -25.08 3.72
CA GLY A 131 -21.55 -24.76 3.39
C GLY A 131 -21.95 -24.68 1.92
N ARG A 132 -21.05 -24.67 0.92
CA ARG A 132 -21.38 -24.72 -0.51
C ARG A 132 -20.28 -25.39 -1.32
N ASP A 133 -20.70 -26.15 -2.33
CA ASP A 133 -19.78 -26.61 -3.37
C ASP A 133 -19.21 -25.38 -4.08
N ARG A 134 -17.92 -25.23 -3.97
CA ARG A 134 -17.19 -24.15 -4.60
C ARG A 134 -16.53 -24.70 -5.86
N PRO A 135 -16.93 -24.24 -7.06
CA PRO A 135 -16.32 -24.74 -8.29
C PRO A 135 -14.81 -24.51 -8.24
N ILE A 136 -14.08 -25.36 -8.91
CA ILE A 136 -12.65 -25.21 -9.11
C ILE A 136 -12.44 -24.75 -10.55
N GLY A 137 -11.79 -23.62 -10.73
CA GLY A 137 -11.44 -23.09 -12.04
C GLY A 137 -10.24 -23.79 -12.67
N GLU A 138 -9.80 -23.33 -13.83
CA GLU A 138 -8.52 -23.73 -14.40
C GLU A 138 -7.38 -23.25 -13.48
N PRO A 139 -6.24 -23.97 -13.38
CA PRO A 139 -5.12 -23.55 -12.57
C PRO A 139 -4.53 -22.22 -13.05
N ILE A 140 -3.94 -21.44 -12.14
CA ILE A 140 -3.09 -20.32 -12.51
C ILE A 140 -1.70 -20.88 -12.80
N GLU A 141 -1.36 -20.92 -14.09
CA GLU A 141 -0.05 -21.37 -14.57
C GLU A 141 0.83 -20.14 -14.80
N LEU A 142 1.86 -19.96 -13.96
CA LEU A 142 2.68 -18.74 -13.99
C LEU A 142 3.42 -18.56 -15.31
N ASP A 143 3.85 -19.64 -15.95
CA ASP A 143 4.55 -19.62 -17.25
C ASP A 143 3.66 -19.23 -18.43
N GLN A 144 2.34 -19.19 -18.24
CA GLN A 144 1.36 -18.72 -19.23
C GLN A 144 0.99 -17.25 -19.05
N LEU A 145 1.42 -16.61 -17.96
CA LEU A 145 1.16 -15.18 -17.74
C LEU A 145 2.14 -14.34 -18.55
N ALA A 146 1.63 -13.27 -19.16
CA ALA A 146 2.47 -12.31 -19.89
C ALA A 146 3.17 -11.30 -18.95
N LEU A 147 2.61 -11.09 -17.76
CA LEU A 147 3.14 -10.16 -16.77
C LEU A 147 3.65 -10.90 -15.54
N THR A 148 4.87 -10.59 -15.14
CA THR A 148 5.42 -10.96 -13.83
C THR A 148 4.83 -10.10 -12.72
N SER A 149 5.13 -10.42 -11.48
CA SER A 149 4.77 -9.58 -10.31
C SER A 149 5.43 -8.20 -10.37
N GLU A 150 6.67 -8.13 -10.86
CA GLU A 150 7.43 -6.91 -11.04
C GLU A 150 6.81 -6.01 -12.12
N ASP A 151 6.47 -6.59 -13.28
CA ASP A 151 5.80 -5.84 -14.36
C ASP A 151 4.47 -5.25 -13.87
N ALA A 152 3.68 -6.04 -13.14
CA ALA A 152 2.42 -5.59 -12.58
C ALA A 152 2.60 -4.43 -11.59
N LEU A 153 3.64 -4.50 -10.73
CA LEU A 153 3.96 -3.43 -9.80
C LEU A 153 4.38 -2.15 -10.54
N GLU A 154 5.26 -2.24 -11.55
CA GLU A 154 5.68 -1.10 -12.36
C GLU A 154 4.50 -0.43 -13.07
N ILE A 155 3.60 -1.23 -13.69
CA ILE A 155 2.38 -0.72 -14.31
C ILE A 155 1.49 -0.01 -13.28
N GLY A 156 1.31 -0.60 -12.10
CA GLY A 156 0.52 0.00 -11.02
C GLY A 156 1.07 1.33 -10.55
N LEU A 157 2.39 1.41 -10.37
CA LEU A 157 3.10 2.65 -10.00
C LEU A 157 2.94 3.73 -11.08
N ALA A 158 3.13 3.38 -12.34
CA ALA A 158 3.00 4.31 -13.47
C ALA A 158 1.56 4.81 -13.67
N ASN A 159 0.54 4.04 -13.26
CA ASN A 159 -0.87 4.37 -13.44
C ASN A 159 -1.53 4.96 -12.18
N GLY A 160 -0.83 5.83 -11.52
CA GLY A 160 -1.32 6.62 -10.38
C GLY A 160 -0.69 6.26 -9.04
N GLY A 161 0.00 5.11 -8.94
CA GLY A 161 0.67 4.70 -7.72
C GLY A 161 1.67 5.73 -7.22
N TRP A 162 2.54 6.24 -8.08
CA TRP A 162 3.51 7.30 -7.72
C TRP A 162 2.84 8.56 -7.20
N GLY A 163 1.79 9.05 -7.90
CA GLY A 163 1.04 10.21 -7.44
C GLY A 163 0.39 9.98 -6.08
N PHE A 164 -0.22 8.81 -5.87
CA PHE A 164 -0.81 8.43 -4.59
C PHE A 164 0.23 8.40 -3.46
N ILE A 165 1.41 7.82 -3.71
CA ILE A 165 2.52 7.76 -2.77
C ILE A 165 3.03 9.16 -2.40
N GLN A 166 3.25 10.02 -3.39
CA GLN A 166 3.72 11.40 -3.18
C GLN A 166 2.73 12.23 -2.36
N GLU A 167 1.43 12.08 -2.60
CA GLU A 167 0.38 12.75 -1.82
C GLU A 167 0.33 12.30 -0.36
N GLN A 168 0.76 11.07 -0.06
CA GLN A 168 0.72 10.51 1.30
C GLN A 168 1.93 10.91 2.16
N GLY A 169 3.01 11.41 1.55
CA GLY A 169 4.23 11.81 2.26
C GLY A 169 4.86 10.66 3.09
N ASP A 170 5.37 10.99 4.28
CA ASP A 170 6.10 10.03 5.13
C ASP A 170 5.23 8.95 5.78
N SER A 171 3.90 8.95 5.55
CA SER A 171 2.99 7.96 6.12
C SER A 171 2.95 6.61 5.38
N MET A 172 3.80 6.41 4.38
CA MET A 172 3.92 5.19 3.56
C MET A 172 4.70 4.03 4.21
N PHE A 173 4.68 3.91 5.52
CA PHE A 173 5.38 2.81 6.22
C PHE A 173 4.62 1.49 6.26
N TRP A 174 3.46 1.40 5.61
CA TRP A 174 2.64 0.20 5.61
C TRP A 174 2.84 -0.61 4.33
N PRO A 175 2.87 -1.95 4.44
CA PRO A 175 2.92 -2.80 3.28
C PRO A 175 1.76 -2.50 2.33
N GLN A 176 2.07 -2.40 1.06
CA GLN A 176 1.10 -2.31 -0.01
C GLN A 176 0.92 -3.71 -0.61
N ASP A 177 -0.18 -3.94 -1.31
CA ASP A 177 -0.55 -5.28 -1.73
C ASP A 177 -0.57 -5.43 -3.25
N LEU A 178 -0.05 -6.55 -3.72
CA LEU A 178 -0.12 -7.02 -5.09
C LEU A 178 -0.84 -8.38 -5.10
N TYR A 179 -1.92 -8.49 -5.84
CA TYR A 179 -2.74 -9.70 -5.91
C TYR A 179 -2.76 -10.28 -7.32
N LEU A 180 -2.55 -11.57 -7.43
CA LEU A 180 -2.84 -12.38 -8.61
C LEU A 180 -4.06 -13.25 -8.31
N GLN A 181 -5.14 -13.11 -9.07
CA GLN A 181 -6.39 -13.84 -8.82
C GLN A 181 -7.31 -13.85 -10.04
N TYR A 182 -8.33 -14.70 -10.03
CA TYR A 182 -9.44 -14.61 -10.99
C TYR A 182 -10.26 -13.34 -10.78
N GLU A 183 -10.90 -12.84 -11.83
CA GLU A 183 -11.86 -11.75 -11.73
C GLU A 183 -13.02 -12.11 -10.79
N ASP A 184 -13.62 -13.28 -11.00
CA ASP A 184 -14.56 -13.88 -10.04
C ASP A 184 -13.81 -14.86 -9.12
N THR A 185 -13.37 -14.35 -7.99
CA THR A 185 -12.62 -15.13 -6.99
C THR A 185 -13.47 -16.20 -6.31
N PHE A 186 -14.81 -16.06 -6.32
CA PHE A 186 -15.70 -17.05 -5.69
C PHE A 186 -15.86 -18.28 -6.57
N ASN A 187 -16.11 -18.09 -7.88
CA ASN A 187 -16.28 -19.17 -8.84
C ASN A 187 -14.95 -19.57 -9.51
N GLU A 188 -13.85 -18.91 -9.19
CA GLU A 188 -12.53 -19.08 -9.82
C GLU A 188 -12.64 -19.06 -11.37
N SER A 189 -13.28 -18.02 -11.88
CA SER A 189 -13.60 -17.89 -13.30
C SER A 189 -13.34 -16.48 -13.82
N GLY A 190 -13.37 -16.34 -15.15
CA GLY A 190 -13.01 -15.11 -15.83
C GLY A 190 -11.50 -14.96 -16.03
N PRO A 191 -11.05 -13.79 -16.50
CA PRO A 191 -9.63 -13.54 -16.71
C PRO A 191 -8.85 -13.55 -15.39
N ILE A 192 -7.58 -13.94 -15.49
CA ILE A 192 -6.63 -13.81 -14.39
C ILE A 192 -6.16 -12.36 -14.36
N LEU A 193 -6.22 -11.75 -13.20
CA LEU A 193 -5.91 -10.33 -13.00
C LEU A 193 -4.75 -10.14 -12.03
N TRP A 194 -3.88 -9.19 -12.35
CA TRP A 194 -3.09 -8.51 -11.36
C TRP A 194 -3.87 -7.33 -10.80
N ARG A 195 -3.84 -7.14 -9.48
CA ARG A 195 -4.35 -5.96 -8.80
C ARG A 195 -3.27 -5.38 -7.89
N VAL A 196 -2.84 -4.17 -8.18
CA VAL A 196 -1.92 -3.41 -7.33
C VAL A 196 -2.74 -2.51 -6.42
N GLY A 197 -2.63 -2.68 -5.12
CA GLY A 197 -3.34 -1.91 -4.12
C GLY A 197 -2.41 -1.00 -3.33
N PHE A 198 -2.72 0.28 -3.33
CA PHE A 198 -2.11 1.29 -2.49
C PHE A 198 -3.15 1.76 -1.49
N TRP A 199 -2.82 1.77 -0.22
CA TRP A 199 -3.76 2.17 0.80
C TRP A 199 -3.09 2.90 1.95
N ARG A 200 -3.85 3.82 2.55
CA ARG A 200 -3.44 4.57 3.71
C ARG A 200 -4.24 4.10 4.92
N PRO A 201 -3.59 3.43 5.89
CA PRO A 201 -4.25 3.07 7.14
C PRO A 201 -4.76 4.33 7.83
N PHE A 202 -5.91 4.22 8.47
CA PHE A 202 -6.54 5.29 9.27
C PHE A 202 -7.10 6.49 8.50
N ALA A 203 -6.78 6.70 7.22
CA ALA A 203 -7.32 7.79 6.43
C ALA A 203 -8.45 7.37 5.48
N GLY A 204 -8.64 6.06 5.28
CA GLY A 204 -9.63 5.52 4.35
C GLY A 204 -9.26 5.69 2.88
N ALA A 205 -8.18 6.42 2.56
CA ALA A 205 -7.74 6.62 1.20
C ALA A 205 -7.12 5.35 0.60
N SER A 206 -7.49 5.04 -0.63
CA SER A 206 -6.92 3.92 -1.37
C SER A 206 -6.88 4.18 -2.88
N LEU A 207 -5.91 3.54 -3.55
CA LEU A 207 -5.85 3.44 -5.00
C LEU A 207 -5.69 1.95 -5.36
N SER A 208 -6.48 1.48 -6.32
CA SER A 208 -6.36 0.13 -6.86
C SER A 208 -6.26 0.19 -8.38
N VAL A 209 -5.25 -0.47 -8.93
CA VAL A 209 -5.06 -0.63 -10.37
C VAL A 209 -5.22 -2.11 -10.69
N LYS A 210 -6.22 -2.46 -11.52
CA LYS A 210 -6.45 -3.82 -12.00
C LYS A 210 -6.05 -3.93 -13.46
N MET A 211 -5.35 -5.00 -13.80
CA MET A 211 -4.91 -5.28 -15.16
C MET A 211 -5.02 -6.77 -15.48
N ASN A 212 -5.22 -7.09 -16.72
CA ASN A 212 -5.22 -8.46 -17.21
C ASN A 212 -3.79 -9.04 -17.16
N ALA A 213 -3.62 -10.17 -16.49
CA ALA A 213 -2.30 -10.76 -16.29
C ALA A 213 -1.67 -11.33 -17.59
N ASN A 214 -2.49 -11.60 -18.61
CA ASN A 214 -2.05 -12.14 -19.89
C ASN A 214 -1.82 -11.08 -20.96
N THR A 215 -2.37 -9.88 -20.83
CA THR A 215 -2.26 -8.84 -21.87
C THR A 215 -1.65 -7.54 -21.37
N GLY A 216 -1.60 -7.31 -20.08
CA GLY A 216 -1.20 -6.03 -19.48
C GLY A 216 -2.24 -4.92 -19.63
N GLU A 217 -3.41 -5.21 -20.22
CA GLU A 217 -4.48 -4.22 -20.38
C GLU A 217 -5.02 -3.78 -19.02
N ILE A 218 -5.08 -2.47 -18.80
CA ILE A 218 -5.69 -1.90 -17.59
C ILE A 218 -7.19 -1.99 -17.71
N ILE A 219 -7.81 -2.70 -16.77
CA ILE A 219 -9.25 -2.93 -16.71
C ILE A 219 -9.94 -1.87 -15.85
N GLU A 220 -9.32 -1.52 -14.72
CA GLU A 220 -9.92 -0.59 -13.77
C GLU A 220 -8.85 0.17 -12.99
N ILE A 221 -9.04 1.48 -12.83
CA ILE A 221 -8.33 2.30 -11.84
C ILE A 221 -9.39 2.87 -10.91
N LYS A 222 -9.33 2.49 -9.64
CA LYS A 222 -10.29 2.94 -8.62
C LYS A 222 -9.56 3.65 -7.51
N ARG A 223 -9.97 4.90 -7.25
CA ARG A 223 -9.48 5.71 -6.14
C ARG A 223 -10.62 6.01 -5.17
N GLN A 224 -10.31 5.95 -3.88
CA GLN A 224 -11.15 6.41 -2.78
C GLN A 224 -10.31 7.39 -1.94
N ASP A 225 -10.87 8.54 -1.64
CA ASP A 225 -10.26 9.58 -0.81
C ASP A 225 -10.95 9.62 0.57
#